data_f9a8c140b261f730a1894456000bdfed
#
_entry.id   f9a8c140b261f730a1894456000bdfed
#
_cell.length_a   1.000
_cell.length_b   1.000
_cell.length_c   1.000
_cell.angle_alpha   90.00
_cell.angle_beta   90.00
_cell.angle_gamma   90.00
#
_symmetry.space_group_name_H-M   'P 1'
#
loop_
_entity.id
_entity.type
_entity.pdbx_description
1 polymer ?
#
loop_
_entity_poly.entity_id
_entity_poly.type
_entity_poly.pdbx_seq_one_letter_code
_entity_poly.pdbx_strand_id
1 'polypeptide(L)'
;MTDPEQQGEDPRAPRRTLILVVVTMSIGALLYRYLMHHDPLWQSSAMFIGIPAVLAILLSFSPRAKTVTGGIIKGLTLALLILAPILGEGYLCILMASPLFYAVGISVGRLIDLSRGERKNTILCVAVVLLPLSLEGVVPELTFSRGQTVEATQIVEGSLGDVQRSLASSPRVNTQLPRFLQIGFPRPLMASGEGLNEGNLRVIHFAGAEGDPPGDLVMRVEESRPGYVRFTAVSDTSKLTQWIRWRGSEVSWRSIDGNHTGVRWRIAFDRQLDPAWYFTPWERMAVRQAASFLIAANASPR
;
A
#
# COMPACT_ATOMS: atom_id res chain seq x y z
N MET A 1 -13.01 48.68 -41.63
CA MET A 1 -13.39 47.67 -40.60
C MET A 1 -12.32 46.59 -40.70
N THR A 2 -11.26 46.74 -39.91
CA THR A 2 -10.15 45.83 -39.84
C THR A 2 -10.44 44.77 -38.80
N ASP A 3 -10.38 43.49 -39.22
CA ASP A 3 -10.56 42.31 -38.34
C ASP A 3 -9.51 42.38 -37.21
N PRO A 4 -9.90 42.05 -35.96
CA PRO A 4 -8.92 41.93 -34.88
C PRO A 4 -8.10 40.69 -35.12
N GLU A 5 -6.77 40.88 -35.13
CA GLU A 5 -5.73 39.87 -35.16
C GLU A 5 -6.09 38.65 -34.25
N GLN A 6 -6.28 37.51 -34.88
CA GLN A 6 -6.17 36.24 -34.19
C GLN A 6 -4.70 36.11 -33.73
N GLN A 7 -4.41 36.50 -32.49
CA GLN A 7 -3.17 36.16 -31.81
C GLN A 7 -3.08 34.63 -31.75
N GLY A 8 -2.34 34.07 -32.68
CA GLY A 8 -2.00 32.64 -32.68
C GLY A 8 -1.22 32.33 -31.43
N GLU A 9 -1.89 31.73 -30.42
CA GLU A 9 -1.22 31.17 -29.26
C GLU A 9 -0.12 30.21 -29.72
N ASP A 10 1.14 30.52 -29.41
CA ASP A 10 2.28 29.66 -29.74
C ASP A 10 2.05 28.29 -29.09
N PRO A 11 1.82 27.20 -29.86
CA PRO A 11 1.54 25.88 -29.33
C PRO A 11 2.68 25.29 -28.48
N ARG A 12 3.83 26.00 -28.42
CA ARG A 12 4.99 25.64 -27.59
C ARG A 12 4.94 26.25 -26.18
N ALA A 13 4.17 27.34 -25.98
CA ALA A 13 4.07 28.02 -24.70
C ALA A 13 3.55 27.12 -23.55
N PRO A 14 2.40 26.41 -23.67
CA PRO A 14 1.89 25.57 -22.60
C PRO A 14 2.80 24.38 -22.27
N ARG A 15 3.57 23.90 -23.25
CA ARG A 15 4.53 22.81 -23.06
C ARG A 15 5.77 23.29 -22.29
N ARG A 16 6.30 24.46 -22.58
CA ARG A 16 7.42 25.06 -21.84
C ARG A 16 7.04 25.34 -20.40
N THR A 17 5.85 25.86 -20.16
CA THR A 17 5.32 26.11 -18.82
C THR A 17 5.20 24.80 -18.02
N LEU A 18 4.65 23.73 -18.61
CA LEU A 18 4.55 22.44 -17.95
C LEU A 18 5.92 21.86 -17.57
N ILE A 19 6.88 21.90 -18.49
CA ILE A 19 8.25 21.43 -18.22
C ILE A 19 8.88 22.26 -17.09
N LEU A 20 8.72 23.57 -17.12
CA LEU A 20 9.25 24.47 -16.10
C LEU A 20 8.64 24.18 -14.72
N VAL A 21 7.33 23.96 -14.63
CA VAL A 21 6.64 23.59 -13.40
C VAL A 21 7.18 22.25 -12.88
N VAL A 22 7.26 21.22 -13.73
CA VAL A 22 7.76 19.89 -13.32
C VAL A 22 9.20 19.98 -12.80
N VAL A 23 10.07 20.69 -13.51
CA VAL A 23 11.47 20.86 -13.11
C VAL A 23 11.58 21.64 -11.80
N THR A 24 10.86 22.75 -11.65
CA THR A 24 10.88 23.56 -10.42
C THR A 24 10.35 22.75 -9.21
N MET A 25 9.25 22.04 -9.37
CA MET A 25 8.69 21.20 -8.30
C MET A 25 9.64 20.05 -7.93
N SER A 26 10.26 19.41 -8.92
CA SER A 26 11.22 18.32 -8.68
C SER A 26 12.46 18.82 -7.95
N ILE A 27 13.01 19.97 -8.36
CA ILE A 27 14.16 20.60 -7.67
C ILE A 27 13.75 21.00 -6.25
N GLY A 28 12.58 21.61 -6.07
CA GLY A 28 12.08 22.00 -4.75
C GLY A 28 11.92 20.80 -3.81
N ALA A 29 11.34 19.69 -4.30
CA ALA A 29 11.18 18.47 -3.53
C ALA A 29 12.53 17.80 -3.19
N LEU A 30 13.49 17.80 -4.13
CA LEU A 30 14.86 17.32 -3.89
C LEU A 30 15.57 18.17 -2.82
N LEU A 31 15.45 19.50 -2.92
CA LEU A 31 16.06 20.41 -1.98
C LEU A 31 15.45 20.28 -0.58
N TYR A 32 14.13 20.18 -0.49
CA TYR A 32 13.42 19.94 0.76
C TYR A 32 13.88 18.65 1.44
N ARG A 33 13.97 17.55 0.70
CA ARG A 33 14.46 16.28 1.23
C ARG A 33 15.92 16.33 1.63
N TYR A 34 16.78 16.96 0.84
CA TYR A 34 18.19 17.14 1.18
C TYR A 34 18.39 17.91 2.47
N LEU A 35 17.57 18.95 2.71
CA LEU A 35 17.66 19.79 3.90
C LEU A 35 17.08 19.13 5.16
N MET A 36 16.04 18.31 5.00
CA MET A 36 15.29 17.74 6.14
C MET A 36 15.66 16.29 6.50
N HIS A 37 16.21 15.53 5.57
CA HIS A 37 16.51 14.11 5.79
C HIS A 37 17.94 13.79 5.32
N HIS A 38 18.79 13.36 6.24
CA HIS A 38 20.19 12.97 5.95
C HIS A 38 20.30 11.49 5.55
N ASP A 39 19.34 10.94 4.81
CA ASP A 39 19.33 9.53 4.40
C ASP A 39 20.25 9.27 3.19
N PRO A 40 20.85 8.06 3.09
CA PRO A 40 21.75 7.72 1.99
C PRO A 40 21.05 7.79 0.63
N LEU A 41 21.69 8.51 -0.29
CA LEU A 41 21.21 8.91 -1.62
C LEU A 41 20.62 7.81 -2.51
N TRP A 42 20.93 6.54 -2.24
CA TRP A 42 20.49 5.41 -3.10
C TRP A 42 19.09 4.88 -2.78
N GLN A 43 18.49 5.29 -1.66
CA GLN A 43 17.16 4.78 -1.26
C GLN A 43 15.99 5.68 -1.67
N SER A 44 16.20 6.91 -2.11
CA SER A 44 15.04 7.78 -2.23
C SER A 44 15.03 8.82 -3.35
N SER A 45 16.03 9.67 -3.43
CA SER A 45 15.88 10.92 -4.23
C SER A 45 15.93 10.69 -5.74
N ALA A 46 16.80 9.82 -6.22
CA ALA A 46 16.88 9.52 -7.66
C ALA A 46 15.68 8.68 -8.12
N MET A 47 15.22 7.75 -7.29
CA MET A 47 14.14 6.82 -7.62
C MET A 47 12.76 7.47 -7.49
N PHE A 48 12.54 8.26 -6.44
CA PHE A 48 11.23 8.84 -6.15
C PHE A 48 10.98 10.21 -6.76
N ILE A 49 12.01 10.94 -7.10
CA ILE A 49 11.89 12.26 -7.71
C ILE A 49 12.52 12.30 -9.11
N GLY A 50 13.73 11.77 -9.26
CA GLY A 50 14.47 11.83 -10.52
C GLY A 50 13.75 11.05 -11.65
N ILE A 51 13.42 9.80 -11.45
CA ILE A 51 12.75 8.98 -12.46
C ILE A 51 11.36 9.53 -12.82
N PRO A 52 10.45 9.84 -11.86
CA PRO A 52 9.18 10.48 -12.18
C PRO A 52 9.31 11.79 -12.93
N ALA A 53 10.26 12.64 -12.55
CA ALA A 53 10.51 13.90 -13.25
C ALA A 53 10.96 13.70 -14.69
N VAL A 54 11.91 12.79 -14.94
CA VAL A 54 12.39 12.47 -16.29
C VAL A 54 11.24 11.90 -17.13
N LEU A 55 10.44 10.97 -16.59
CA LEU A 55 9.29 10.39 -17.28
C LEU A 55 8.21 11.46 -17.57
N ALA A 56 7.93 12.37 -16.63
CA ALA A 56 6.99 13.47 -16.85
C ALA A 56 7.46 14.41 -17.95
N ILE A 57 8.76 14.73 -17.99
CA ILE A 57 9.37 15.54 -19.05
C ILE A 57 9.27 14.81 -20.40
N LEU A 58 9.65 13.53 -20.48
CA LEU A 58 9.54 12.73 -21.70
C LEU A 58 8.09 12.65 -22.20
N LEU A 59 7.14 12.44 -21.28
CA LEU A 59 5.72 12.40 -21.62
C LEU A 59 5.20 13.76 -22.12
N SER A 60 5.76 14.87 -21.63
CA SER A 60 5.46 16.22 -22.11
C SER A 60 5.92 16.45 -23.55
N PHE A 61 6.95 15.71 -24.00
CA PHE A 61 7.41 15.71 -25.41
C PHE A 61 6.56 14.82 -26.32
N SER A 62 5.67 13.98 -25.81
CA SER A 62 4.80 13.15 -26.63
C SER A 62 3.77 13.98 -27.41
N PRO A 63 3.28 13.52 -28.57
CA PRO A 63 2.28 14.22 -29.36
C PRO A 63 1.00 14.51 -28.57
N ARG A 64 0.25 15.52 -28.96
CA ARG A 64 -1.07 15.83 -28.39
C ARG A 64 -2.00 14.64 -28.58
N ALA A 65 -2.78 14.30 -27.55
CA ALA A 65 -3.78 13.24 -27.62
C ALA A 65 -4.88 13.65 -28.62
N LYS A 66 -5.28 12.70 -29.47
CA LYS A 66 -6.33 12.91 -30.48
C LYS A 66 -7.73 12.63 -29.93
N THR A 67 -7.85 11.95 -28.79
CA THR A 67 -9.10 11.57 -28.14
C THR A 67 -9.15 12.11 -26.72
N VAL A 68 -10.35 12.24 -26.15
CA VAL A 68 -10.51 12.65 -24.74
C VAL A 68 -9.90 11.61 -23.81
N THR A 69 -10.12 10.32 -24.10
CA THR A 69 -9.50 9.21 -23.36
C THR A 69 -7.97 9.35 -23.32
N GLY A 70 -7.34 9.58 -24.48
CA GLY A 70 -5.88 9.76 -24.55
C GLY A 70 -5.38 10.97 -23.76
N GLY A 71 -6.16 12.07 -23.76
CA GLY A 71 -5.89 13.25 -22.95
C GLY A 71 -5.95 12.97 -21.46
N ILE A 72 -6.97 12.26 -21.02
CA ILE A 72 -7.15 11.85 -19.61
C ILE A 72 -6.00 10.95 -19.17
N ILE A 73 -5.66 9.91 -19.93
CA ILE A 73 -4.55 8.99 -19.62
C ILE A 73 -3.24 9.79 -19.47
N LYS A 74 -2.93 10.66 -20.41
CA LYS A 74 -1.72 11.48 -20.37
C LYS A 74 -1.70 12.41 -19.15
N GLY A 75 -2.80 13.10 -18.88
CA GLY A 75 -2.95 13.99 -17.72
C GLY A 75 -2.82 13.24 -16.40
N LEU A 76 -3.45 12.07 -16.30
CA LEU A 76 -3.41 11.22 -15.12
C LEU A 76 -2.00 10.67 -14.86
N THR A 77 -1.31 10.23 -15.91
CA THR A 77 0.09 9.77 -15.79
C THR A 77 0.98 10.92 -15.29
N LEU A 78 0.84 12.12 -15.87
CA LEU A 78 1.60 13.30 -15.42
C LEU A 78 1.28 13.66 -13.96
N ALA A 79 0.00 13.63 -13.59
CA ALA A 79 -0.41 13.90 -12.21
C ALA A 79 0.17 12.89 -11.22
N LEU A 80 0.11 11.60 -11.51
CA LEU A 80 0.70 10.55 -10.66
C LEU A 80 2.22 10.72 -10.52
N LEU A 81 2.92 11.01 -11.61
CA LEU A 81 4.38 11.22 -11.58
C LEU A 81 4.78 12.46 -10.79
N ILE A 82 3.96 13.51 -10.77
CA ILE A 82 4.23 14.76 -10.07
C ILE A 82 3.81 14.69 -8.61
N LEU A 83 2.63 14.11 -8.32
CA LEU A 83 2.09 14.04 -6.97
C LEU A 83 2.85 13.05 -6.07
N ALA A 84 3.39 11.98 -6.65
CA ALA A 84 4.16 10.99 -5.92
C ALA A 84 5.25 11.59 -5.01
N PRO A 85 6.19 12.37 -5.53
CA PRO A 85 7.24 12.96 -4.71
C PRO A 85 6.74 14.09 -3.80
N ILE A 86 5.62 14.76 -4.13
CA ILE A 86 5.08 15.88 -3.35
C ILE A 86 4.37 15.37 -2.10
N LEU A 87 3.56 14.33 -2.23
CA LEU A 87 2.82 13.77 -1.11
C LEU A 87 3.72 12.91 -0.19
N GLY A 88 4.97 12.65 -0.59
CA GLY A 88 5.82 11.71 0.13
C GLY A 88 5.28 10.27 0.11
N GLU A 89 4.28 10.04 -0.75
CA GLU A 89 3.68 8.73 -0.92
C GLU A 89 4.67 7.78 -1.57
N GLY A 90 4.72 6.58 -1.03
CA GLY A 90 5.63 5.59 -1.52
C GLY A 90 5.22 5.00 -2.85
N TYR A 91 6.22 4.43 -3.49
CA TYR A 91 6.07 3.70 -4.74
C TYR A 91 4.95 2.64 -4.68
N LEU A 92 4.80 1.95 -3.56
CA LEU A 92 3.78 0.91 -3.38
C LEU A 92 2.36 1.47 -3.45
N CYS A 93 2.10 2.61 -2.78
CA CYS A 93 0.79 3.25 -2.79
C CYS A 93 0.38 3.65 -4.22
N ILE A 94 1.32 4.23 -4.98
CA ILE A 94 1.07 4.64 -6.36
C ILE A 94 0.86 3.43 -7.27
N LEU A 95 1.69 2.39 -7.13
CA LEU A 95 1.56 1.17 -7.91
C LEU A 95 0.20 0.50 -7.67
N MET A 96 -0.25 0.48 -6.43
CA MET A 96 -1.54 -0.13 -6.07
C MET A 96 -2.74 0.74 -6.44
N ALA A 97 -2.63 2.07 -6.36
CA ALA A 97 -3.74 2.97 -6.69
C ALA A 97 -3.86 3.26 -8.20
N SER A 98 -2.76 3.24 -8.95
CA SER A 98 -2.75 3.61 -10.38
C SER A 98 -3.71 2.80 -11.25
N PRO A 99 -3.89 1.46 -11.12
CA PRO A 99 -4.86 0.72 -11.93
C PRO A 99 -6.29 1.21 -11.72
N LEU A 100 -6.65 1.59 -10.48
CA LEU A 100 -7.96 2.15 -10.17
C LEU A 100 -8.15 3.51 -10.86
N PHE A 101 -7.17 4.40 -10.76
CA PHE A 101 -7.21 5.70 -11.43
C PHE A 101 -7.32 5.55 -12.94
N TYR A 102 -6.54 4.68 -13.55
CA TYR A 102 -6.64 4.42 -14.98
C TYR A 102 -7.98 3.79 -15.38
N ALA A 103 -8.51 2.85 -14.60
CA ALA A 103 -9.81 2.25 -14.88
C ALA A 103 -10.92 3.30 -14.90
N VAL A 104 -10.96 4.17 -13.89
CA VAL A 104 -11.92 5.29 -13.83
C VAL A 104 -11.68 6.27 -14.99
N GLY A 105 -10.44 6.72 -15.19
CA GLY A 105 -10.11 7.71 -16.22
C GLY A 105 -10.41 7.21 -17.64
N ILE A 106 -10.11 5.96 -17.95
CA ILE A 106 -10.39 5.33 -19.24
C ILE A 106 -11.91 5.19 -19.45
N SER A 107 -12.64 4.76 -18.41
CA SER A 107 -14.10 4.62 -18.49
C SER A 107 -14.79 5.94 -18.78
N VAL A 108 -14.43 6.99 -18.04
CA VAL A 108 -14.92 8.36 -18.25
C VAL A 108 -14.56 8.85 -19.65
N GLY A 109 -13.29 8.71 -20.05
CA GLY A 109 -12.82 9.16 -21.35
C GLY A 109 -13.56 8.49 -22.51
N ARG A 110 -13.73 7.16 -22.45
CA ARG A 110 -14.46 6.40 -23.47
C ARG A 110 -15.92 6.80 -23.56
N LEU A 111 -16.58 6.99 -22.42
CA LEU A 111 -17.98 7.47 -22.41
C LEU A 111 -18.12 8.84 -23.08
N ILE A 112 -17.18 9.75 -22.83
CA ILE A 112 -17.17 11.08 -23.46
C ILE A 112 -16.85 10.96 -24.97
N ASP A 113 -15.89 10.13 -25.36
CA ASP A 113 -15.52 9.93 -26.77
C ASP A 113 -16.67 9.29 -27.59
N LEU A 114 -17.47 8.40 -26.96
CA LEU A 114 -18.63 7.75 -27.57
C LEU A 114 -19.85 8.68 -27.67
N SER A 115 -20.00 9.63 -26.77
CA SER A 115 -21.16 10.54 -26.70
C SER A 115 -21.06 11.72 -27.66
N ARG A 116 -20.79 11.49 -28.94
CA ARG A 116 -20.70 12.51 -30.00
C ARG A 116 -22.00 13.25 -30.15
N GLY A 117 -22.20 14.37 -29.45
CA GLY A 117 -23.38 15.22 -29.54
C GLY A 117 -24.13 15.49 -28.24
N GLU A 118 -24.10 14.60 -27.25
CA GLU A 118 -24.77 14.73 -25.94
C GLU A 118 -23.83 14.86 -24.76
N ARG A 119 -22.75 15.59 -24.94
CA ARG A 119 -21.62 15.66 -23.97
C ARG A 119 -22.06 16.07 -22.55
N LYS A 120 -23.05 16.95 -22.43
CA LYS A 120 -23.56 17.42 -21.12
C LYS A 120 -24.26 16.29 -20.34
N ASN A 121 -25.13 15.55 -21.03
CA ASN A 121 -25.90 14.46 -20.41
C ASN A 121 -24.97 13.31 -19.98
N THR A 122 -23.96 12.98 -20.80
CA THR A 122 -22.99 11.95 -20.49
C THR A 122 -22.13 12.30 -19.26
N ILE A 123 -21.67 13.55 -19.16
CA ILE A 123 -20.92 14.01 -17.98
C ILE A 123 -21.77 13.91 -16.72
N LEU A 124 -23.05 14.31 -16.81
CA LEU A 124 -23.98 14.23 -15.68
C LEU A 124 -24.20 12.77 -15.25
N CYS A 125 -24.43 11.85 -16.18
CA CYS A 125 -24.59 10.41 -15.88
C CYS A 125 -23.35 9.83 -15.22
N VAL A 126 -22.14 10.17 -15.71
CA VAL A 126 -20.87 9.75 -15.11
C VAL A 126 -20.72 10.28 -13.69
N ALA A 127 -21.03 11.56 -13.47
CA ALA A 127 -20.97 12.18 -12.15
C ALA A 127 -21.93 11.50 -11.16
N VAL A 128 -23.17 11.21 -11.58
CA VAL A 128 -24.18 10.53 -10.75
C VAL A 128 -23.70 9.13 -10.31
N VAL A 129 -22.94 8.43 -11.13
CA VAL A 129 -22.40 7.10 -10.77
C VAL A 129 -21.15 7.22 -9.91
N LEU A 130 -20.23 8.14 -10.22
CA LEU A 130 -18.94 8.26 -9.51
C LEU A 130 -19.08 8.92 -8.14
N LEU A 131 -20.03 9.86 -7.97
CA LEU A 131 -20.22 10.53 -6.68
C LEU A 131 -20.52 9.56 -5.53
N PRO A 132 -21.50 8.64 -5.61
CA PRO A 132 -21.75 7.70 -4.53
C PRO A 132 -20.54 6.79 -4.25
N LEU A 133 -19.81 6.36 -5.31
CA LEU A 133 -18.60 5.53 -5.15
C LEU A 133 -17.45 6.27 -4.48
N SER A 134 -17.40 7.60 -4.58
CA SER A 134 -16.37 8.42 -3.94
C SER A 134 -16.69 8.78 -2.49
N LEU A 135 -17.88 8.46 -1.99
CA LEU A 135 -18.30 8.76 -0.62
C LEU A 135 -17.96 7.64 0.37
N GLU A 136 -17.52 6.47 -0.11
CA GLU A 136 -17.02 5.41 0.76
C GLU A 136 -15.80 5.90 1.55
N GLY A 137 -15.79 5.66 2.86
CA GLY A 137 -14.76 6.16 3.76
C GLY A 137 -14.95 7.59 4.25
N VAL A 138 -15.82 8.37 3.60
CA VAL A 138 -16.19 9.73 4.00
C VAL A 138 -17.51 9.75 4.75
N VAL A 139 -18.49 9.00 4.26
CA VAL A 139 -19.82 8.88 4.86
C VAL A 139 -19.92 7.52 5.57
N PRO A 140 -20.14 7.49 6.88
CA PRO A 140 -20.18 6.23 7.65
C PRO A 140 -21.19 5.21 7.12
N GLU A 141 -22.37 5.67 6.70
CA GLU A 141 -23.47 4.84 6.20
C GLU A 141 -23.16 4.18 4.85
N LEU A 142 -22.23 4.75 4.09
CA LEU A 142 -21.77 4.24 2.79
C LEU A 142 -20.44 3.48 2.90
N THR A 143 -19.88 3.40 4.09
CA THR A 143 -18.60 2.73 4.33
C THR A 143 -18.82 1.26 4.67
N PHE A 144 -18.21 0.37 3.87
CA PHE A 144 -18.23 -1.06 4.16
C PHE A 144 -17.43 -1.40 5.42
N SER A 145 -17.79 -2.52 6.07
CA SER A 145 -17.12 -2.97 7.30
C SER A 145 -15.59 -2.96 7.16
N ARG A 146 -14.92 -2.29 8.10
CA ARG A 146 -13.45 -2.22 8.13
C ARG A 146 -12.81 -3.48 8.70
N GLY A 147 -13.50 -4.18 9.62
CA GLY A 147 -12.99 -5.37 10.27
C GLY A 147 -12.79 -6.52 9.29
N GLN A 148 -11.57 -7.04 9.21
CA GLN A 148 -11.18 -8.15 8.36
C GLN A 148 -10.51 -9.22 9.19
N THR A 149 -10.66 -10.48 8.75
CA THR A 149 -9.95 -11.62 9.31
C THR A 149 -9.41 -12.47 8.17
N VAL A 150 -8.16 -12.88 8.27
CA VAL A 150 -7.52 -13.83 7.35
C VAL A 150 -6.85 -14.92 8.15
N GLU A 151 -6.68 -16.07 7.52
CA GLU A 151 -5.96 -17.19 8.12
C GLU A 151 -5.03 -17.85 7.10
N ALA A 152 -3.96 -18.42 7.64
CA ALA A 152 -3.08 -19.34 6.94
C ALA A 152 -2.98 -20.63 7.77
N THR A 153 -2.85 -21.75 7.10
CA THR A 153 -2.65 -23.06 7.73
C THR A 153 -1.49 -23.74 7.03
N GLN A 154 -0.57 -24.31 7.81
CA GLN A 154 0.57 -25.07 7.28
C GLN A 154 0.80 -26.29 8.18
N ILE A 155 1.34 -27.34 7.59
CA ILE A 155 1.87 -28.50 8.30
C ILE A 155 3.38 -28.26 8.47
N VAL A 156 3.86 -28.31 9.70
CA VAL A 156 5.27 -28.15 10.03
C VAL A 156 5.81 -29.45 10.59
N GLU A 157 7.07 -29.75 10.29
CA GLU A 157 7.78 -30.90 10.87
C GLU A 157 8.07 -30.60 12.35
N GLY A 158 7.85 -31.58 13.19
CA GLY A 158 8.09 -31.50 14.63
C GLY A 158 6.87 -31.91 15.46
N SER A 159 7.18 -32.36 16.66
CA SER A 159 6.16 -32.71 17.65
C SER A 159 5.42 -31.45 18.15
N LEU A 160 4.27 -31.65 18.75
CA LEU A 160 3.47 -30.56 19.35
C LEU A 160 4.29 -29.74 20.37
N GLY A 161 5.14 -30.41 21.16
CA GLY A 161 6.02 -29.74 22.12
C GLY A 161 7.15 -28.93 21.46
N ASP A 162 7.67 -29.38 20.31
CA ASP A 162 8.70 -28.66 19.57
C ASP A 162 8.12 -27.37 18.97
N VAL A 163 6.96 -27.46 18.37
CA VAL A 163 6.24 -26.29 17.82
C VAL A 163 5.91 -25.30 18.93
N GLN A 164 5.41 -25.78 20.08
CA GLN A 164 5.11 -24.90 21.21
C GLN A 164 6.36 -24.17 21.73
N ARG A 165 7.51 -24.87 21.85
CA ARG A 165 8.78 -24.26 22.24
C ARG A 165 9.26 -23.24 21.22
N SER A 166 9.12 -23.55 19.93
CA SER A 166 9.47 -22.63 18.85
C SER A 166 8.61 -21.35 18.89
N LEU A 167 7.30 -21.48 19.06
CA LEU A 167 6.37 -20.35 19.22
C LEU A 167 6.63 -19.56 20.51
N ALA A 168 7.10 -20.20 21.58
CA ALA A 168 7.44 -19.53 22.83
C ALA A 168 8.76 -18.77 22.77
N SER A 169 9.64 -19.08 21.84
CA SER A 169 10.91 -18.36 21.66
C SER A 169 10.69 -17.00 20.99
N SER A 170 11.74 -16.17 21.02
CA SER A 170 11.74 -14.87 20.33
C SER A 170 11.46 -15.05 18.84
N PRO A 171 10.54 -14.26 18.24
CA PRO A 171 10.14 -14.44 16.84
C PRO A 171 11.32 -14.27 15.88
N ARG A 172 11.40 -15.15 14.90
CA ARG A 172 12.38 -15.06 13.83
C ARG A 172 11.78 -14.30 12.66
N VAL A 173 12.36 -13.18 12.30
CA VAL A 173 11.89 -12.31 11.22
C VAL A 173 12.94 -12.05 10.14
N ASN A 174 14.13 -12.57 10.32
CA ASN A 174 15.27 -12.45 9.39
C ASN A 174 15.25 -13.46 8.24
N THR A 175 14.17 -14.22 8.09
CA THR A 175 13.97 -15.13 6.96
C THR A 175 13.44 -14.36 5.74
N GLN A 176 13.58 -14.97 4.55
CA GLN A 176 13.16 -14.32 3.32
C GLN A 176 11.65 -14.11 3.29
N LEU A 177 11.22 -12.86 3.14
CA LEU A 177 9.82 -12.50 2.97
C LEU A 177 9.23 -13.07 1.67
N PRO A 178 7.93 -13.37 1.62
CA PRO A 178 7.22 -13.65 0.37
C PRO A 178 7.42 -12.53 -0.66
N ARG A 179 7.52 -12.90 -1.94
CA ARG A 179 7.83 -11.95 -3.04
C ARG A 179 6.92 -10.72 -3.04
N PHE A 180 5.63 -10.90 -2.80
CA PHE A 180 4.67 -9.81 -2.74
C PHE A 180 4.98 -8.81 -1.61
N LEU A 181 5.40 -9.29 -0.44
CA LEU A 181 5.77 -8.42 0.68
C LEU A 181 7.14 -7.74 0.49
N GLN A 182 7.91 -8.13 -0.52
CA GLN A 182 9.17 -7.47 -0.87
C GLN A 182 8.99 -6.21 -1.72
N ILE A 183 7.78 -5.96 -2.27
CA ILE A 183 7.50 -4.88 -3.24
C ILE A 183 7.38 -3.50 -2.57
N GLY A 184 7.94 -3.27 -1.38
CA GLY A 184 7.89 -1.95 -0.72
C GLY A 184 7.14 -1.94 0.61
N PHE A 185 6.61 -3.09 1.07
CA PHE A 185 6.09 -3.18 2.43
C PHE A 185 7.21 -3.03 3.46
N PRO A 186 6.93 -2.44 4.65
CA PRO A 186 7.90 -2.36 5.73
C PRO A 186 8.44 -3.74 6.09
N ARG A 187 9.77 -3.87 6.13
CA ARG A 187 10.41 -5.14 6.44
C ARG A 187 10.59 -5.29 7.95
N PRO A 188 10.20 -6.42 8.55
CA PRO A 188 10.57 -6.70 9.92
C PRO A 188 12.10 -6.90 9.97
N LEU A 189 12.78 -6.12 10.83
CA LEU A 189 14.23 -6.17 11.01
C LEU A 189 14.60 -7.09 12.16
N MET A 190 13.89 -6.95 13.26
CA MET A 190 14.08 -7.75 14.46
C MET A 190 12.77 -7.95 15.19
N ALA A 191 12.70 -8.98 15.97
CA ALA A 191 11.61 -9.19 16.89
C ALA A 191 12.15 -9.68 18.23
N SER A 192 11.46 -9.32 19.31
CA SER A 192 11.83 -9.67 20.67
C SER A 192 10.61 -10.10 21.47
N GLY A 193 10.86 -10.64 22.65
CA GLY A 193 9.85 -11.15 23.54
C GLY A 193 9.76 -12.68 23.51
N GLU A 194 9.64 -13.30 24.68
CA GLU A 194 9.62 -14.75 24.87
C GLU A 194 8.45 -15.16 25.76
N GLY A 195 8.13 -16.45 25.71
CA GLY A 195 7.03 -17.02 26.47
C GLY A 195 5.67 -16.85 25.78
N LEU A 196 4.73 -17.68 26.18
CA LEU A 196 3.33 -17.65 25.73
C LEU A 196 2.36 -17.41 26.90
N ASN A 197 2.87 -17.01 28.07
CA ASN A 197 2.02 -16.73 29.23
C ASN A 197 1.30 -15.40 29.04
N GLU A 198 0.10 -15.30 29.59
CA GLU A 198 -0.68 -14.07 29.58
C GLU A 198 0.13 -12.90 30.14
N GLY A 199 0.03 -11.75 29.45
CA GLY A 199 0.80 -10.57 29.77
C GLY A 199 2.17 -10.46 29.07
N ASN A 200 2.74 -11.54 28.55
CA ASN A 200 4.00 -11.47 27.81
C ASN A 200 3.87 -10.57 26.59
N LEU A 201 4.92 -9.79 26.32
CA LEU A 201 4.97 -8.88 25.16
C LEU A 201 5.78 -9.48 24.03
N ARG A 202 5.37 -9.14 22.82
CA ARG A 202 6.09 -9.36 21.56
C ARG A 202 6.26 -8.03 20.87
N VAL A 203 7.48 -7.68 20.51
CA VAL A 203 7.77 -6.46 19.76
C VAL A 203 8.38 -6.84 18.43
N ILE A 204 7.80 -6.36 17.35
CA ILE A 204 8.34 -6.49 16.00
C ILE A 204 8.75 -5.11 15.54
N HIS A 205 10.05 -4.93 15.35
CA HIS A 205 10.64 -3.70 14.82
C HIS A 205 10.67 -3.75 13.30
N PHE A 206 10.00 -2.81 12.65
CA PHE A 206 9.96 -2.67 11.20
C PHE A 206 10.93 -1.60 10.73
N ALA A 207 11.57 -1.85 9.59
CA ALA A 207 12.30 -0.82 8.87
C ALA A 207 11.37 0.33 8.50
N GLY A 208 11.92 1.52 8.44
CA GLY A 208 11.26 2.62 7.75
C GLY A 208 11.01 2.26 6.28
N ALA A 209 9.96 2.76 5.72
CA ALA A 209 9.60 2.55 4.33
C ALA A 209 9.12 3.87 3.72
N GLU A 210 9.52 4.13 2.48
CA GLU A 210 9.00 5.24 1.68
C GLU A 210 9.17 6.63 2.34
N GLY A 211 10.23 6.79 3.13
CA GLY A 211 10.56 8.05 3.81
C GLY A 211 10.04 8.17 5.24
N ASP A 212 9.21 7.22 5.70
CA ASP A 212 8.79 7.16 7.09
C ASP A 212 9.87 6.48 7.96
N PRO A 213 10.00 6.87 9.23
CA PRO A 213 10.95 6.27 10.16
C PRO A 213 10.61 4.82 10.49
N PRO A 214 11.57 4.05 11.02
CA PRO A 214 11.29 2.74 11.62
C PRO A 214 10.23 2.83 12.71
N GLY A 215 9.48 1.76 12.91
CA GLY A 215 8.44 1.71 13.93
C GLY A 215 8.20 0.31 14.48
N ASP A 216 7.48 0.22 15.58
CA ASP A 216 7.26 -1.00 16.33
C ASP A 216 5.79 -1.41 16.36
N LEU A 217 5.54 -2.70 16.14
CA LEU A 217 4.28 -3.35 16.48
C LEU A 217 4.47 -4.09 17.81
N VAL A 218 3.76 -3.67 18.83
CA VAL A 218 3.77 -4.30 20.16
C VAL A 218 2.49 -5.09 20.35
N MET A 219 2.66 -6.39 20.62
CA MET A 219 1.56 -7.32 20.87
C MET A 219 1.70 -7.91 22.27
N ARG A 220 0.57 -8.15 22.92
CA ARG A 220 0.49 -8.78 24.25
C ARG A 220 -0.22 -10.13 24.11
N VAL A 221 0.27 -11.14 24.81
CA VAL A 221 -0.48 -12.37 25.01
C VAL A 221 -1.69 -12.07 25.90
N GLU A 222 -2.87 -12.23 25.35
CA GLU A 222 -4.13 -12.01 26.03
C GLU A 222 -4.72 -13.30 26.59
N GLU A 223 -4.55 -14.40 25.90
CA GLU A 223 -5.03 -15.72 26.29
C GLU A 223 -4.01 -16.77 25.88
N SER A 224 -3.77 -17.73 26.77
CA SER A 224 -2.89 -18.86 26.52
C SER A 224 -3.48 -20.13 27.09
N ARG A 225 -3.56 -21.18 26.27
CA ARG A 225 -4.02 -22.52 26.66
C ARG A 225 -3.31 -23.58 25.80
N PRO A 226 -3.31 -24.86 26.19
CA PRO A 226 -2.69 -25.90 25.39
C PRO A 226 -3.16 -25.91 23.94
N GLY A 227 -2.22 -25.78 23.00
CA GLY A 227 -2.49 -25.74 21.56
C GLY A 227 -3.06 -24.42 21.04
N TYR A 228 -3.08 -23.34 21.84
CA TYR A 228 -3.64 -22.06 21.44
C TYR A 228 -3.01 -20.88 22.16
N VAL A 229 -2.81 -19.79 21.45
CA VAL A 229 -2.43 -18.49 22.00
C VAL A 229 -3.10 -17.37 21.22
N ARG A 230 -3.56 -16.33 21.92
CA ARG A 230 -4.09 -15.10 21.32
C ARG A 230 -3.25 -13.91 21.74
N PHE A 231 -2.90 -13.12 20.75
CA PHE A 231 -2.19 -11.84 20.91
C PHE A 231 -3.12 -10.70 20.54
N THR A 232 -3.07 -9.63 21.34
CA THR A 232 -3.76 -8.36 21.07
C THR A 232 -2.74 -7.27 20.79
N ALA A 233 -2.97 -6.45 19.78
CA ALA A 233 -2.12 -5.31 19.48
C ALA A 233 -2.28 -4.24 20.57
N VAL A 234 -1.16 -3.82 21.16
CA VAL A 234 -1.10 -2.79 22.20
C VAL A 234 -0.78 -1.44 21.59
N SER A 235 0.21 -1.42 20.71
CA SER A 235 0.59 -0.22 19.95
C SER A 235 1.19 -0.62 18.61
N ASP A 236 1.05 0.25 17.64
CA ASP A 236 1.67 0.12 16.32
C ASP A 236 2.10 1.52 15.87
N THR A 237 3.39 1.72 15.73
CA THR A 237 4.01 2.94 15.20
C THR A 237 4.64 2.72 13.84
N SER A 238 4.47 1.51 13.27
CA SER A 238 5.01 1.17 11.96
C SER A 238 4.19 1.81 10.84
N LYS A 239 4.78 1.94 9.65
CA LYS A 239 4.08 2.42 8.46
C LYS A 239 2.89 1.52 8.05
N LEU A 240 2.80 0.30 8.55
CA LEU A 240 1.66 -0.58 8.28
C LEU A 240 0.31 0.04 8.67
N THR A 241 0.31 0.94 9.68
CA THR A 241 -0.90 1.66 10.13
C THR A 241 -1.57 2.50 9.06
N GLN A 242 -0.88 2.86 8.00
CA GLN A 242 -1.45 3.58 6.85
C GLN A 242 -2.35 2.68 5.99
N TRP A 243 -2.13 1.37 6.00
CA TRP A 243 -2.88 0.40 5.18
C TRP A 243 -3.79 -0.48 6.00
N ILE A 244 -3.32 -0.92 7.16
CA ILE A 244 -4.05 -1.81 8.06
C ILE A 244 -3.82 -1.38 9.51
N ARG A 245 -4.82 -1.57 10.36
CA ARG A 245 -4.68 -1.48 11.80
C ARG A 245 -4.78 -2.88 12.40
N TRP A 246 -3.70 -3.34 13.00
CA TRP A 246 -3.70 -4.62 13.69
C TRP A 246 -4.65 -4.60 14.87
N ARG A 247 -5.50 -5.62 14.98
CA ARG A 247 -6.32 -5.86 16.17
C ARG A 247 -5.73 -6.96 17.03
N GLY A 248 -5.29 -8.05 16.41
CA GLY A 248 -4.68 -9.15 17.09
C GLY A 248 -4.44 -10.34 16.19
N SER A 249 -3.86 -11.37 16.75
CA SER A 249 -3.67 -12.64 16.06
C SER A 249 -3.89 -13.82 16.99
N GLU A 250 -4.35 -14.93 16.42
CA GLU A 250 -4.59 -16.20 17.09
C GLU A 250 -3.74 -17.27 16.42
N VAL A 251 -3.03 -18.04 17.21
CA VAL A 251 -2.26 -19.19 16.73
C VAL A 251 -2.80 -20.43 17.41
N SER A 252 -3.18 -21.43 16.63
CA SER A 252 -3.56 -22.74 17.13
C SER A 252 -2.73 -23.82 16.46
N TRP A 253 -2.33 -24.81 17.23
CA TRP A 253 -1.54 -25.94 16.75
C TRP A 253 -2.06 -27.26 17.29
N ARG A 254 -2.05 -28.28 16.44
CA ARG A 254 -2.51 -29.62 16.79
C ARG A 254 -1.62 -30.67 16.16
N SER A 255 -1.39 -31.76 16.85
CA SER A 255 -0.69 -32.90 16.27
C SER A 255 -1.51 -33.49 15.11
N ILE A 256 -0.82 -33.81 14.03
CA ILE A 256 -1.35 -34.65 12.94
C ILE A 256 -0.90 -36.07 13.14
N ASP A 257 0.39 -36.24 13.43
CA ASP A 257 1.03 -37.48 13.80
C ASP A 257 2.20 -37.19 14.77
N GLY A 258 3.01 -38.21 15.10
CA GLY A 258 4.13 -38.04 16.06
C GLY A 258 5.21 -37.04 15.64
N ASN A 259 5.31 -36.70 14.34
CA ASN A 259 6.36 -35.86 13.77
C ASN A 259 5.84 -34.66 12.97
N HIS A 260 4.54 -34.51 12.82
CA HIS A 260 3.93 -33.40 12.09
C HIS A 260 2.88 -32.71 12.94
N THR A 261 2.91 -31.37 12.91
CA THR A 261 1.97 -30.51 13.61
C THR A 261 1.30 -29.56 12.63
N GLY A 262 -0.02 -29.55 12.62
CA GLY A 262 -0.80 -28.56 11.86
C GLY A 262 -0.89 -27.26 12.63
N VAL A 263 -0.41 -26.17 12.04
CA VAL A 263 -0.43 -24.82 12.62
C VAL A 263 -1.36 -23.94 11.81
N ARG A 264 -2.28 -23.25 12.51
CA ARG A 264 -3.17 -22.25 11.95
C ARG A 264 -2.87 -20.91 12.59
N TRP A 265 -2.65 -19.91 11.76
CA TRP A 265 -2.44 -18.52 12.20
C TRP A 265 -3.54 -17.66 11.62
N ARG A 266 -4.36 -17.08 12.49
CA ARG A 266 -5.45 -16.15 12.15
C ARG A 266 -5.05 -14.75 12.56
N ILE A 267 -5.24 -13.76 11.68
CA ILE A 267 -4.94 -12.35 11.93
C ILE A 267 -6.22 -11.55 11.73
N ALA A 268 -6.57 -10.77 12.75
CA ALA A 268 -7.66 -9.79 12.70
C ALA A 268 -7.07 -8.38 12.57
N PHE A 269 -7.63 -7.60 11.64
CA PHE A 269 -7.20 -6.22 11.37
C PHE A 269 -8.35 -5.37 10.84
N ASP A 270 -8.21 -4.05 10.93
CA ASP A 270 -9.11 -3.11 10.27
C ASP A 270 -8.41 -2.56 9.02
N ARG A 271 -9.10 -2.65 7.88
CA ARG A 271 -8.64 -2.01 6.64
C ARG A 271 -8.65 -0.50 6.79
N GLN A 272 -7.70 0.19 6.16
CA GLN A 272 -7.60 1.64 6.19
C GLN A 272 -7.88 2.28 4.82
N LEU A 273 -7.76 1.52 3.73
CA LEU A 273 -7.91 2.04 2.38
C LEU A 273 -9.33 1.85 1.84
N ASP A 274 -9.82 2.85 1.11
CA ASP A 274 -11.09 2.85 0.38
C ASP A 274 -10.83 3.14 -1.12
N PRO A 275 -11.61 2.59 -2.05
CA PRO A 275 -12.81 1.79 -1.82
C PRO A 275 -12.51 0.32 -1.46
N ALA A 276 -13.35 -0.25 -0.59
CA ALA A 276 -13.20 -1.60 -0.07
C ALA A 276 -13.12 -2.67 -1.16
N TRP A 277 -13.98 -2.60 -2.16
CA TRP A 277 -14.05 -3.59 -3.24
C TRP A 277 -12.72 -3.71 -4.01
N TYR A 278 -11.90 -2.65 -4.02
CA TYR A 278 -10.61 -2.61 -4.68
C TYR A 278 -9.45 -2.98 -3.72
N PHE A 279 -9.35 -2.30 -2.57
CA PHE A 279 -8.19 -2.46 -1.68
C PHE A 279 -8.26 -3.67 -0.77
N THR A 280 -9.46 -4.08 -0.29
CA THR A 280 -9.58 -5.22 0.62
C THR A 280 -8.95 -6.53 0.09
N PRO A 281 -9.09 -6.91 -1.20
CA PRO A 281 -8.41 -8.09 -1.73
C PRO A 281 -6.88 -8.02 -1.58
N TRP A 282 -6.27 -6.86 -1.80
CA TRP A 282 -4.83 -6.64 -1.68
C TRP A 282 -4.37 -6.72 -0.23
N GLU A 283 -5.06 -6.02 0.68
CA GLU A 283 -4.79 -6.07 2.11
C GLU A 283 -4.90 -7.51 2.64
N ARG A 284 -5.98 -8.22 2.30
CA ARG A 284 -6.17 -9.63 2.68
C ARG A 284 -5.08 -10.54 2.13
N MET A 285 -4.63 -10.32 0.90
CA MET A 285 -3.53 -11.07 0.30
C MET A 285 -2.23 -10.81 1.05
N ALA A 286 -1.90 -9.55 1.34
CA ALA A 286 -0.69 -9.17 2.08
C ALA A 286 -0.69 -9.81 3.48
N VAL A 287 -1.79 -9.65 4.23
CA VAL A 287 -1.89 -10.18 5.60
C VAL A 287 -1.90 -11.72 5.62
N ARG A 288 -2.49 -12.38 4.61
CA ARG A 288 -2.42 -13.84 4.49
C ARG A 288 -1.01 -14.33 4.24
N GLN A 289 -0.24 -13.64 3.39
CA GLN A 289 1.16 -13.97 3.16
C GLN A 289 2.02 -13.70 4.41
N ALA A 290 1.72 -12.65 5.16
CA ALA A 290 2.36 -12.40 6.45
C ALA A 290 2.04 -13.53 7.45
N ALA A 291 0.79 -14.01 7.54
CA ALA A 291 0.43 -15.15 8.39
C ALA A 291 1.19 -16.42 7.99
N SER A 292 1.29 -16.71 6.68
CA SER A 292 2.06 -17.86 6.19
C SER A 292 3.55 -17.73 6.51
N PHE A 293 4.11 -16.55 6.37
CA PHE A 293 5.49 -16.25 6.73
C PHE A 293 5.74 -16.44 8.24
N LEU A 294 4.82 -15.97 9.08
CA LEU A 294 4.93 -16.11 10.53
C LEU A 294 4.91 -17.58 10.95
N ILE A 295 4.10 -18.43 10.31
CA ILE A 295 4.11 -19.88 10.57
C ILE A 295 5.49 -20.45 10.20
N ALA A 296 5.95 -20.23 8.97
CA ALA A 296 7.21 -20.77 8.49
C ALA A 296 8.41 -20.31 9.33
N ALA A 297 8.40 -19.04 9.75
CA ALA A 297 9.49 -18.47 10.54
C ALA A 297 9.48 -18.89 12.01
N ASN A 298 8.31 -19.10 12.64
CA ASN A 298 8.19 -19.20 14.08
C ASN A 298 7.67 -20.55 14.57
N ALA A 299 6.95 -21.30 13.74
CA ALA A 299 6.40 -22.60 14.15
C ALA A 299 7.34 -23.76 13.79
N SER A 300 8.25 -23.60 12.84
CA SER A 300 9.21 -24.66 12.50
C SER A 300 10.25 -24.82 13.61
N PRO A 301 10.47 -26.03 14.12
CA PRO A 301 11.51 -26.32 15.10
C PRO A 301 12.91 -25.92 14.58
N ARG A 302 13.83 -25.70 15.53
CA ARG A 302 15.25 -25.40 15.23
C ARG A 302 16.00 -26.66 14.88
#